data_c2dd3d2b507b1d3b0f58599428af552e
#
_entry.id   c2dd3d2b507b1d3b0f58599428af552e
#
_cell.length_a   1.000
_cell.length_b   1.000
_cell.length_c   1.000
_cell.angle_alpha   90.00
_cell.angle_beta   90.00
_cell.angle_gamma   90.00
#
_symmetry.space_group_name_H-M   'P 1'
#
loop_
_entity.id
_entity.type
_entity.pdbx_description
1 polymer ?
#
loop_
_entity_poly.entity_id
_entity_poly.type
_entity_poly.pdbx_seq_one_letter_code
_entity_poly.pdbx_strand_id
1 'polypeptide(L)'
;MSRNLIHLSIGVAIFIISSSFYLLNQPNNWAWSSLNICINDSKPSNVKVAILDTGINNTRINNNFVTKRYNAINNHNQITTDSNHATQVASIITYGEHKEKLIGISKSVSIYDVKVLDDNLKGDIDNIIKGITWSIKNDVNIIHMSFGFQRYNKELHDAIKNAKNKGIILVAAAGNNMDDYSDYPARFNEVYSITAIDKNNKPFIYAPTKKIDFKAPGVDVYTKGSKDELLTVNGTSFAAAYFTAYLTNNLEFRNDLPHILKEYPIK
;
A
#
# COMPACT_ATOMS: atom_id res chain seq x y z
N MET A 1 -51.70 23.79 -1.82
CA MET A 1 -50.40 24.10 -2.46
C MET A 1 -49.21 24.19 -1.49
N SER A 2 -49.30 23.84 -0.20
CA SER A 2 -48.23 24.07 0.79
C SER A 2 -47.44 22.82 1.24
N ARG A 3 -47.91 21.61 0.93
CA ARG A 3 -47.20 20.38 1.41
C ARG A 3 -45.95 19.99 0.61
N ASN A 4 -45.92 20.29 -0.68
CA ASN A 4 -44.80 19.89 -1.56
C ASN A 4 -43.53 20.82 -1.41
N LEU A 5 -43.71 22.05 -0.94
CA LEU A 5 -42.61 23.00 -0.71
C LEU A 5 -41.79 22.65 0.55
N ILE A 6 -42.44 22.09 1.58
CA ILE A 6 -41.80 21.71 2.83
C ILE A 6 -40.87 20.49 2.63
N HIS A 7 -41.33 19.50 1.82
CA HIS A 7 -40.49 18.32 1.53
C HIS A 7 -39.28 18.64 0.68
N LEU A 8 -39.35 19.61 -0.23
CA LEU A 8 -38.21 20.04 -1.05
C LEU A 8 -37.17 20.80 -0.21
N SER A 9 -37.63 21.66 0.71
CA SER A 9 -36.72 22.43 1.58
C SER A 9 -36.00 21.54 2.61
N ILE A 10 -36.63 20.50 3.13
CA ILE A 10 -36.03 19.53 4.05
C ILE A 10 -35.00 18.66 3.31
N GLY A 11 -35.29 18.19 2.09
CA GLY A 11 -34.38 17.43 1.28
C GLY A 11 -33.10 18.21 0.92
N VAL A 12 -33.24 19.48 0.54
CA VAL A 12 -32.12 20.37 0.23
C VAL A 12 -31.30 20.68 1.49
N ALA A 13 -31.95 20.93 2.64
CA ALA A 13 -31.27 21.19 3.90
C ALA A 13 -30.48 19.95 4.39
N ILE A 14 -31.03 18.74 4.29
CA ILE A 14 -30.34 17.50 4.63
C ILE A 14 -29.13 17.25 3.70
N PHE A 15 -29.27 17.54 2.41
CA PHE A 15 -28.18 17.42 1.45
C PHE A 15 -27.06 18.44 1.73
N ILE A 16 -27.38 19.67 2.05
CA ILE A 16 -26.43 20.72 2.41
C ILE A 16 -25.73 20.38 3.75
N ILE A 17 -26.45 19.89 4.74
CA ILE A 17 -25.89 19.49 6.04
C ILE A 17 -24.96 18.29 5.87
N SER A 18 -25.36 17.27 5.07
CA SER A 18 -24.51 16.10 4.80
C SER A 18 -23.27 16.46 3.99
N SER A 19 -23.37 17.34 3.00
CA SER A 19 -22.21 17.82 2.23
C SER A 19 -21.28 18.72 3.06
N SER A 20 -21.82 19.58 3.93
CA SER A 20 -21.04 20.40 4.86
C SER A 20 -20.33 19.55 5.93
N PHE A 21 -21.00 18.52 6.45
CA PHE A 21 -20.40 17.58 7.39
C PHE A 21 -19.29 16.74 6.72
N TYR A 22 -19.48 16.37 5.46
CA TYR A 22 -18.46 15.68 4.65
C TYR A 22 -17.25 16.57 4.38
N LEU A 23 -17.45 17.87 4.08
CA LEU A 23 -16.37 18.85 3.85
C LEU A 23 -15.60 19.19 5.13
N LEU A 24 -16.26 19.18 6.29
CA LEU A 24 -15.63 19.46 7.59
C LEU A 24 -14.82 18.26 8.12
N ASN A 25 -15.14 17.04 7.67
CA ASN A 25 -14.46 15.81 8.06
C ASN A 25 -13.48 15.28 7.00
N GLN A 26 -13.05 16.10 6.02
CA GLN A 26 -12.00 15.66 5.10
C GLN A 26 -10.72 15.39 5.88
N PRO A 27 -10.11 14.22 5.70
CA PRO A 27 -8.87 13.90 6.39
C PRO A 27 -7.80 14.93 6.04
N ASN A 28 -7.10 15.45 7.05
CA ASN A 28 -5.98 16.38 6.87
C ASN A 28 -4.76 15.68 6.25
N ASN A 29 -5.04 14.92 5.17
CA ASN A 29 -4.07 14.16 4.40
C ASN A 29 -4.54 14.11 2.93
N TRP A 30 -3.84 14.81 2.06
CA TRP A 30 -4.17 14.92 0.64
C TRP A 30 -4.22 13.54 -0.07
N ALA A 31 -3.38 12.59 0.35
CA ALA A 31 -3.32 11.27 -0.22
C ALA A 31 -4.64 10.50 -0.02
N TRP A 32 -5.29 10.64 1.13
CA TRP A 32 -6.61 10.06 1.40
C TRP A 32 -7.68 10.66 0.49
N SER A 33 -7.68 11.99 0.37
CA SER A 33 -8.65 12.70 -0.48
C SER A 33 -8.51 12.29 -1.94
N SER A 34 -7.28 12.12 -2.44
CA SER A 34 -7.03 11.72 -3.83
C SER A 34 -7.45 10.28 -4.15
N LEU A 35 -7.49 9.41 -3.15
CA LEU A 35 -7.91 8.01 -3.29
C LEU A 35 -9.41 7.81 -2.99
N ASN A 36 -10.17 8.87 -2.68
CA ASN A 36 -11.57 8.79 -2.28
C ASN A 36 -11.80 7.75 -1.17
N ILE A 37 -10.88 7.68 -0.19
CA ILE A 37 -10.95 6.70 0.89
C ILE A 37 -12.11 7.06 1.82
N CYS A 38 -13.06 6.16 1.91
CA CYS A 38 -14.06 6.13 2.97
C CYS A 38 -13.68 5.05 3.97
N ILE A 39 -13.54 5.42 5.25
CA ILE A 39 -13.35 4.42 6.30
C ILE A 39 -14.67 3.66 6.44
N ASN A 40 -14.65 2.41 6.07
CA ASN A 40 -15.80 1.53 6.27
C ASN A 40 -15.59 0.70 7.53
N ASP A 41 -16.22 1.12 8.64
CA ASP A 41 -16.13 0.43 9.94
C ASP A 41 -16.86 -0.93 9.95
N SER A 42 -17.69 -1.19 8.94
CA SER A 42 -18.57 -2.37 8.87
C SER A 42 -17.97 -3.56 8.08
N LYS A 43 -16.81 -3.41 7.45
CA LYS A 43 -16.20 -4.50 6.66
C LYS A 43 -15.10 -5.23 7.42
N PRO A 44 -15.30 -6.47 7.84
CA PRO A 44 -14.22 -7.34 8.30
C PRO A 44 -13.47 -7.88 7.08
N SER A 45 -12.69 -7.07 6.38
CA SER A 45 -11.79 -7.61 5.36
C SER A 45 -10.53 -8.12 6.06
N ASN A 46 -10.44 -9.42 6.24
CA ASN A 46 -9.22 -10.06 6.76
C ASN A 46 -8.21 -10.28 5.61
N VAL A 47 -7.93 -9.22 4.85
CA VAL A 47 -6.95 -9.28 3.75
C VAL A 47 -5.56 -9.46 4.32
N LYS A 48 -4.90 -10.55 3.93
CA LYS A 48 -3.52 -10.87 4.32
C LYS A 48 -2.55 -10.22 3.34
N VAL A 49 -1.70 -9.34 3.83
CA VAL A 49 -0.68 -8.65 3.04
C VAL A 49 0.71 -9.05 3.52
N ALA A 50 1.50 -9.69 2.67
CA ALA A 50 2.93 -9.86 2.91
C ALA A 50 3.67 -8.60 2.47
N ILE A 51 4.38 -7.96 3.39
CA ILE A 51 5.28 -6.85 3.11
C ILE A 51 6.70 -7.42 3.04
N LEU A 52 7.24 -7.52 1.84
CA LEU A 52 8.62 -7.95 1.60
C LEU A 52 9.52 -6.71 1.63
N ASP A 53 10.26 -6.52 2.72
CA ASP A 53 11.00 -5.28 2.97
C ASP A 53 12.12 -5.48 4.03
N THR A 54 12.53 -4.44 4.74
CA THR A 54 13.58 -4.45 5.79
C THR A 54 13.11 -5.00 7.13
N GLY A 55 11.83 -5.27 7.31
CA GLY A 55 11.21 -5.65 8.58
C GLY A 55 10.60 -4.47 9.34
N ILE A 56 9.47 -4.71 10.01
CA ILE A 56 8.70 -3.68 10.72
C ILE A 56 9.24 -3.52 12.15
N ASN A 57 9.62 -2.30 12.50
CA ASN A 57 10.12 -1.93 13.83
C ASN A 57 9.23 -0.85 14.47
N ASN A 58 7.96 -1.16 14.72
CA ASN A 58 7.03 -0.28 15.42
C ASN A 58 6.09 -1.13 16.29
N THR A 59 6.13 -0.93 17.59
CA THR A 59 5.40 -1.74 18.57
C THR A 59 3.89 -1.68 18.34
N ARG A 60 3.33 -0.51 18.00
CA ARG A 60 1.89 -0.35 17.76
C ARG A 60 1.43 -1.12 16.54
N ILE A 61 2.18 -1.03 15.42
CA ILE A 61 1.88 -1.78 14.19
C ILE A 61 2.04 -3.28 14.47
N ASN A 62 3.12 -3.68 15.12
CA ASN A 62 3.40 -5.08 15.43
C ASN A 62 2.28 -5.73 16.26
N ASN A 63 1.81 -5.06 17.31
CA ASN A 63 0.82 -5.62 18.23
C ASN A 63 -0.59 -5.67 17.62
N ASN A 64 -0.94 -4.72 16.75
CA ASN A 64 -2.32 -4.58 16.27
C ASN A 64 -2.56 -5.25 14.91
N PHE A 65 -1.52 -5.33 14.05
CA PHE A 65 -1.69 -5.73 12.65
C PHE A 65 -0.79 -6.88 12.20
N VAL A 66 0.39 -7.07 12.83
CA VAL A 66 1.32 -8.13 12.40
C VAL A 66 0.87 -9.48 12.92
N THR A 67 0.48 -10.36 12.01
CA THR A 67 0.02 -11.72 12.32
C THR A 67 1.16 -12.73 12.35
N LYS A 68 2.10 -12.62 11.39
CA LYS A 68 3.26 -13.50 11.28
C LYS A 68 4.49 -12.73 10.83
N ARG A 69 5.66 -13.26 11.16
CA ARG A 69 6.96 -12.71 10.81
C ARG A 69 7.87 -13.77 10.23
N TYR A 70 8.70 -13.39 9.27
CA TYR A 70 9.72 -14.23 8.71
C TYR A 70 10.92 -13.41 8.24
N ASN A 71 12.10 -13.74 8.71
CA ASN A 71 13.35 -13.19 8.25
C ASN A 71 14.00 -14.17 7.25
N ALA A 72 13.88 -13.86 5.96
CA ALA A 72 14.40 -14.70 4.89
C ALA A 72 15.93 -14.70 4.80
N ILE A 73 16.60 -13.71 5.42
CA ILE A 73 18.05 -13.59 5.42
C ILE A 73 18.68 -14.67 6.31
N ASN A 74 18.07 -14.94 7.47
CA ASN A 74 18.60 -15.91 8.44
C ASN A 74 17.67 -17.10 8.71
N ASN A 75 16.51 -17.18 8.04
CA ASN A 75 15.49 -18.21 8.17
C ASN A 75 14.84 -18.32 9.57
N HIS A 76 14.74 -17.21 10.30
CA HIS A 76 14.11 -17.14 11.61
C HIS A 76 12.80 -16.33 11.61
N ASN A 77 12.00 -16.47 12.67
CA ASN A 77 10.78 -15.68 12.83
C ASN A 77 11.03 -14.36 13.60
N GLN A 78 12.21 -14.15 14.12
CA GLN A 78 12.59 -12.89 14.76
C GLN A 78 13.15 -11.92 13.71
N ILE A 79 12.63 -10.71 13.74
CA ILE A 79 13.10 -9.61 12.91
C ILE A 79 13.63 -8.50 13.83
N THR A 80 14.88 -8.15 13.62
CA THR A 80 15.50 -6.93 14.14
C THR A 80 15.89 -6.06 12.96
N THR A 81 15.69 -4.76 13.07
CA THR A 81 16.05 -3.79 12.02
C THR A 81 16.21 -2.40 12.61
N ASP A 82 17.19 -1.66 12.14
CA ASP A 82 17.37 -0.24 12.42
C ASP A 82 16.78 0.63 11.30
N SER A 83 16.32 0.01 10.20
CA SER A 83 15.67 0.70 9.11
C SER A 83 14.22 1.06 9.44
N ASN A 84 13.79 2.26 9.04
CA ASN A 84 12.40 2.70 9.15
C ASN A 84 11.55 2.32 7.92
N HIS A 85 12.15 1.85 6.81
CA HIS A 85 11.45 1.76 5.51
C HIS A 85 10.22 0.86 5.56
N ALA A 86 10.34 -0.39 6.01
CA ALA A 86 9.19 -1.29 6.15
C ALA A 86 8.13 -0.73 7.12
N THR A 87 8.57 -0.06 8.19
CA THR A 87 7.67 0.58 9.17
C THR A 87 6.87 1.71 8.51
N GLN A 88 7.52 2.55 7.71
CA GLN A 88 6.86 3.62 6.95
C GLN A 88 5.85 3.08 5.95
N VAL A 89 6.22 2.05 5.18
CA VAL A 89 5.32 1.34 4.26
C VAL A 89 4.11 0.75 5.00
N ALA A 90 4.35 0.02 6.09
CA ALA A 90 3.29 -0.57 6.89
C ALA A 90 2.37 0.48 7.51
N SER A 91 2.91 1.64 7.92
CA SER A 91 2.13 2.73 8.51
C SER A 91 1.12 3.37 7.54
N ILE A 92 1.36 3.29 6.23
CA ILE A 92 0.40 3.71 5.18
C ILE A 92 -0.68 2.64 4.99
N ILE A 93 -0.30 1.36 5.01
CA ILE A 93 -1.24 0.27 4.77
C ILE A 93 -2.18 0.09 5.97
N THR A 94 -1.65 0.09 7.19
CA THR A 94 -2.41 -0.13 8.42
C THR A 94 -3.01 1.16 8.96
N TYR A 95 -4.25 1.11 9.45
CA TYR A 95 -4.89 2.29 10.02
C TYR A 95 -4.08 2.91 11.16
N GLY A 96 -3.93 4.22 11.10
CA GLY A 96 -3.25 4.98 12.13
C GLY A 96 -3.38 6.48 11.93
N GLU A 97 -3.25 7.20 13.03
CA GLU A 97 -3.28 8.65 13.07
C GLU A 97 -2.15 9.20 13.95
N HIS A 98 -1.77 10.45 13.74
CA HIS A 98 -0.84 11.18 14.57
C HIS A 98 -1.31 12.62 14.70
N LYS A 99 -1.66 13.09 15.93
CA LYS A 99 -2.14 14.45 16.20
C LYS A 99 -3.22 14.88 15.18
N GLU A 100 -4.31 14.13 15.09
CA GLU A 100 -5.47 14.35 14.20
C GLU A 100 -5.18 14.23 12.70
N LYS A 101 -3.95 13.83 12.28
CA LYS A 101 -3.65 13.51 10.90
C LYS A 101 -3.85 12.02 10.66
N LEU A 102 -4.73 11.68 9.76
CA LEU A 102 -4.88 10.31 9.27
C LEU A 102 -3.66 9.95 8.42
N ILE A 103 -3.03 8.80 8.70
CA ILE A 103 -1.84 8.33 8.01
C ILE A 103 -2.15 7.06 7.23
N GLY A 104 -2.50 6.00 7.92
CA GLY A 104 -2.75 4.70 7.29
C GLY A 104 -4.23 4.37 7.17
N ILE A 105 -4.58 3.48 6.26
CA ILE A 105 -5.93 3.33 5.71
C ILE A 105 -6.69 2.15 6.33
N SER A 106 -6.10 0.95 6.36
CA SER A 106 -6.85 -0.28 6.60
C SER A 106 -6.96 -0.63 8.07
N LYS A 107 -8.19 -0.70 8.60
CA LYS A 107 -8.48 -1.06 10.00
C LYS A 107 -8.39 -2.56 10.27
N SER A 108 -8.62 -3.40 9.26
CA SER A 108 -8.75 -4.86 9.41
C SER A 108 -7.87 -5.65 8.44
N VAL A 109 -6.63 -5.22 8.24
CA VAL A 109 -5.61 -5.92 7.46
C VAL A 109 -4.76 -6.82 8.38
N SER A 110 -4.39 -8.00 7.90
CA SER A 110 -3.41 -8.88 8.55
C SER A 110 -2.06 -8.75 7.84
N ILE A 111 -1.06 -8.19 8.51
CA ILE A 111 0.28 -8.01 7.97
C ILE A 111 1.13 -9.26 8.23
N TYR A 112 1.78 -9.73 7.21
CA TYR A 112 2.82 -10.76 7.20
C TYR A 112 4.14 -10.06 6.93
N ASP A 113 4.91 -9.81 7.98
CA ASP A 113 6.16 -9.06 7.95
C ASP A 113 7.31 -9.97 7.48
N VAL A 114 7.86 -9.71 6.30
CA VAL A 114 8.86 -10.56 5.64
C VAL A 114 10.13 -9.75 5.36
N LYS A 115 11.14 -9.91 6.22
CA LYS A 115 12.45 -9.26 6.00
C LYS A 115 13.21 -9.99 4.91
N VAL A 116 13.37 -9.32 3.77
CA VAL A 116 14.15 -9.77 2.59
C VAL A 116 15.28 -8.81 2.25
N LEU A 117 15.25 -7.59 2.80
CA LEU A 117 16.26 -6.55 2.63
C LEU A 117 17.02 -6.34 3.94
N ASP A 118 18.31 -6.01 3.83
CA ASP A 118 19.07 -5.52 4.96
C ASP A 118 18.65 -4.09 5.37
N ASP A 119 19.27 -3.54 6.41
CA ASP A 119 18.91 -2.20 6.91
C ASP A 119 19.35 -1.05 5.98
N ASN A 120 20.16 -1.35 4.96
CA ASN A 120 20.58 -0.44 3.90
C ASN A 120 19.74 -0.59 2.62
N LEU A 121 18.59 -1.25 2.69
CA LEU A 121 17.69 -1.53 1.55
C LEU A 121 18.31 -2.42 0.47
N LYS A 122 19.37 -3.16 0.76
CA LYS A 122 19.96 -4.11 -0.18
C LYS A 122 19.30 -5.49 -0.02
N GLY A 123 18.90 -6.07 -1.14
CA GLY A 123 18.28 -7.38 -1.21
C GLY A 123 19.08 -8.34 -2.06
N ASP A 124 19.15 -9.60 -1.59
CA ASP A 124 19.62 -10.73 -2.36
C ASP A 124 18.41 -11.41 -3.02
N ILE A 125 18.53 -11.77 -4.28
CA ILE A 125 17.45 -12.44 -5.06
C ILE A 125 16.98 -13.72 -4.37
N ASP A 126 17.90 -14.53 -3.82
CA ASP A 126 17.54 -15.77 -3.13
C ASP A 126 16.67 -15.51 -1.89
N ASN A 127 16.98 -14.45 -1.12
CA ASN A 127 16.18 -14.09 0.05
C ASN A 127 14.80 -13.57 -0.35
N ILE A 128 14.69 -12.87 -1.47
CA ILE A 128 13.42 -12.42 -2.01
C ILE A 128 12.57 -13.61 -2.47
N ILE A 129 13.17 -14.57 -3.18
CA ILE A 129 12.49 -15.81 -3.59
C ILE A 129 12.01 -16.62 -2.38
N LYS A 130 12.81 -16.72 -1.31
CA LYS A 130 12.38 -17.33 -0.04
C LYS A 130 11.18 -16.60 0.56
N GLY A 131 11.20 -15.26 0.58
CA GLY A 131 10.10 -14.43 1.06
C GLY A 131 8.81 -14.62 0.27
N ILE A 132 8.89 -14.65 -1.06
CA ILE A 132 7.75 -14.94 -1.95
C ILE A 132 7.21 -16.35 -1.68
N THR A 133 8.10 -17.34 -1.60
CA THR A 133 7.72 -18.75 -1.35
C THR A 133 7.04 -18.91 0.01
N TRP A 134 7.56 -18.24 1.04
CA TRP A 134 6.96 -18.25 2.37
C TRP A 134 5.58 -17.57 2.36
N SER A 135 5.42 -16.48 1.63
CA SER A 135 4.13 -15.78 1.47
C SER A 135 3.09 -16.67 0.78
N ILE A 136 3.48 -17.40 -0.27
CA ILE A 136 2.61 -18.40 -0.94
C ILE A 136 2.16 -19.47 0.05
N LYS A 137 3.07 -20.03 0.86
CA LYS A 137 2.77 -21.09 1.85
C LYS A 137 1.83 -20.61 2.97
N ASN A 138 1.73 -19.29 3.18
CA ASN A 138 0.85 -18.69 4.19
C ASN A 138 -0.46 -18.16 3.60
N ASP A 139 -0.76 -18.46 2.33
CA ASP A 139 -2.00 -18.08 1.63
C ASP A 139 -2.32 -16.58 1.75
N VAL A 140 -1.33 -15.72 1.54
CA VAL A 140 -1.55 -14.27 1.54
C VAL A 140 -2.37 -13.85 0.32
N ASN A 141 -3.12 -12.75 0.45
CA ASN A 141 -3.91 -12.20 -0.67
C ASN A 141 -3.07 -11.29 -1.56
N ILE A 142 -2.17 -10.51 -0.94
CA ILE A 142 -1.33 -9.51 -1.62
C ILE A 142 0.12 -9.72 -1.19
N ILE A 143 1.05 -9.64 -2.13
CA ILE A 143 2.48 -9.46 -1.87
C ILE A 143 2.83 -8.04 -2.30
N HIS A 144 3.30 -7.24 -1.33
CA HIS A 144 3.78 -5.87 -1.51
C HIS A 144 5.31 -5.86 -1.53
N MET A 145 5.90 -5.23 -2.56
CA MET A 145 7.34 -5.19 -2.81
C MET A 145 7.80 -3.75 -3.06
N SER A 146 8.46 -3.13 -2.08
CA SER A 146 8.96 -1.75 -2.16
C SER A 146 10.44 -1.68 -2.50
N PHE A 147 10.88 -2.50 -3.44
CA PHE A 147 12.27 -2.56 -3.94
C PHE A 147 12.29 -2.85 -5.44
N GLY A 148 13.47 -2.66 -6.06
CA GLY A 148 13.65 -2.94 -7.47
C GLY A 148 15.08 -3.29 -7.86
N PHE A 149 15.20 -4.00 -9.01
CA PHE A 149 16.45 -4.36 -9.67
C PHE A 149 16.38 -3.99 -11.14
N GLN A 150 17.45 -3.44 -11.68
CA GLN A 150 17.49 -3.07 -13.10
C GLN A 150 17.61 -4.29 -14.03
N ARG A 151 18.19 -5.39 -13.55
CA ARG A 151 18.46 -6.56 -14.38
C ARG A 151 17.38 -7.62 -14.20
N TYR A 152 16.97 -8.20 -15.34
CA TYR A 152 16.11 -9.37 -15.35
C TYR A 152 16.79 -10.56 -14.64
N ASN A 153 16.00 -11.25 -13.82
CA ASN A 153 16.40 -12.51 -13.21
C ASN A 153 15.31 -13.56 -13.44
N LYS A 154 15.68 -14.71 -13.99
CA LYS A 154 14.73 -15.76 -14.37
C LYS A 154 14.09 -16.42 -13.15
N GLU A 155 14.88 -16.72 -12.13
CA GLU A 155 14.43 -17.40 -10.91
C GLU A 155 13.43 -16.53 -10.15
N LEU A 156 13.67 -15.23 -10.06
CA LEU A 156 12.72 -14.27 -9.50
C LEU A 156 11.42 -14.24 -10.33
N HIS A 157 11.52 -14.22 -11.67
CA HIS A 157 10.33 -14.22 -12.54
C HIS A 157 9.51 -15.50 -12.35
N ASP A 158 10.16 -16.66 -12.23
CA ASP A 158 9.48 -17.93 -12.00
C ASP A 158 8.76 -17.94 -10.63
N ALA A 159 9.36 -17.38 -9.58
CA ALA A 159 8.71 -17.21 -8.27
C ALA A 159 7.48 -16.28 -8.34
N ILE A 160 7.58 -15.16 -9.07
CA ILE A 160 6.49 -14.22 -9.33
C ILE A 160 5.33 -14.91 -10.07
N LYS A 161 5.62 -15.65 -11.15
CA LYS A 161 4.60 -16.43 -11.88
C LYS A 161 3.90 -17.44 -10.99
N ASN A 162 4.66 -18.15 -10.15
CA ASN A 162 4.08 -19.11 -9.22
C ASN A 162 3.12 -18.42 -8.24
N ALA A 163 3.49 -17.28 -7.66
CA ALA A 163 2.61 -16.50 -6.79
C ALA A 163 1.34 -16.03 -7.53
N LYS A 164 1.48 -15.53 -8.76
CA LYS A 164 0.34 -15.12 -9.61
C LYS A 164 -0.61 -16.28 -9.90
N ASN A 165 -0.06 -17.47 -10.23
CA ASN A 165 -0.84 -18.69 -10.50
C ASN A 165 -1.60 -19.20 -9.26
N LYS A 166 -1.16 -18.84 -8.06
CA LYS A 166 -1.91 -19.08 -6.81
C LYS A 166 -2.97 -18.01 -6.52
N GLY A 167 -3.17 -17.06 -7.46
CA GLY A 167 -4.15 -15.99 -7.35
C GLY A 167 -3.73 -14.87 -6.40
N ILE A 168 -2.44 -14.77 -6.08
CA ILE A 168 -1.93 -13.67 -5.24
C ILE A 168 -1.81 -12.40 -6.07
N ILE A 169 -2.25 -11.28 -5.52
CA ILE A 169 -2.09 -9.97 -6.12
C ILE A 169 -0.67 -9.47 -5.83
N LEU A 170 0.06 -9.10 -6.87
CA LEU A 170 1.45 -8.67 -6.77
C LEU A 170 1.55 -7.18 -7.05
N VAL A 171 2.03 -6.41 -6.09
CA VAL A 171 2.19 -4.94 -6.16
C VAL A 171 3.65 -4.60 -5.94
N ALA A 172 4.23 -3.78 -6.81
CA ALA A 172 5.59 -3.33 -6.64
C ALA A 172 5.79 -1.84 -6.98
N ALA A 173 6.74 -1.23 -6.28
CA ALA A 173 7.24 0.10 -6.57
C ALA A 173 7.95 0.12 -7.93
N ALA A 174 7.67 1.14 -8.76
CA ALA A 174 8.22 1.25 -10.11
C ALA A 174 9.74 1.49 -10.12
N GLY A 175 10.30 2.12 -9.08
CA GLY A 175 11.69 2.54 -8.98
C GLY A 175 11.85 4.04 -8.79
N ASN A 176 13.06 4.49 -8.38
CA ASN A 176 13.38 5.89 -8.07
C ASN A 176 14.76 6.29 -8.63
N ASN A 177 15.11 5.81 -9.81
CA ASN A 177 16.45 5.90 -10.39
C ASN A 177 16.53 6.72 -11.69
N MET A 178 15.44 7.41 -12.06
CA MET A 178 15.30 8.20 -13.31
C MET A 178 15.42 7.36 -14.59
N ASP A 179 15.29 6.04 -14.52
CA ASP A 179 15.26 5.20 -15.70
C ASP A 179 13.94 5.36 -16.48
N ASP A 180 13.97 5.04 -17.77
CA ASP A 180 12.78 5.05 -18.60
C ASP A 180 11.75 4.01 -18.16
N TYR A 181 12.21 2.80 -17.83
CA TYR A 181 11.37 1.66 -17.48
C TYR A 181 11.38 1.38 -15.99
N SER A 182 10.25 0.87 -15.48
CA SER A 182 10.18 0.37 -14.11
C SER A 182 11.22 -0.72 -13.86
N ASP A 183 11.67 -0.82 -12.59
CA ASP A 183 12.55 -1.89 -12.13
C ASP A 183 11.83 -3.24 -12.03
N TYR A 184 12.58 -4.34 -11.99
CA TYR A 184 12.02 -5.63 -11.60
C TYR A 184 11.91 -5.73 -10.07
N PRO A 185 10.81 -6.26 -9.50
CA PRO A 185 9.77 -7.05 -10.17
C PRO A 185 8.63 -6.24 -10.79
N ALA A 186 8.53 -4.92 -10.60
CA ALA A 186 7.44 -4.10 -11.16
C ALA A 186 7.34 -4.20 -12.70
N ARG A 187 8.47 -4.45 -13.38
CA ARG A 187 8.51 -4.62 -14.85
C ARG A 187 7.86 -5.92 -15.35
N PHE A 188 7.65 -6.94 -14.52
CA PHE A 188 6.97 -8.17 -14.93
C PHE A 188 5.49 -7.92 -15.21
N ASN A 189 4.92 -8.64 -16.20
CA ASN A 189 3.50 -8.48 -16.57
C ASN A 189 2.54 -8.98 -15.48
N GLU A 190 3.01 -9.84 -14.62
CA GLU A 190 2.26 -10.42 -13.50
C GLU A 190 2.09 -9.45 -12.32
N VAL A 191 2.87 -8.34 -12.31
CA VAL A 191 3.00 -7.40 -11.18
C VAL A 191 2.39 -6.06 -11.55
N TYR A 192 1.59 -5.50 -10.67
CA TYR A 192 1.13 -4.12 -10.77
C TYR A 192 2.27 -3.16 -10.41
N SER A 193 2.72 -2.42 -11.40
CA SER A 193 3.77 -1.41 -11.29
C SER A 193 3.19 -0.06 -10.88
N ILE A 194 3.61 0.47 -9.73
CA ILE A 194 3.04 1.69 -9.15
C ILE A 194 4.06 2.82 -9.17
N THR A 195 3.72 3.92 -9.84
CA THR A 195 4.49 5.16 -9.82
C THR A 195 3.92 6.17 -8.83
N ALA A 196 4.77 7.12 -8.41
CA ALA A 196 4.42 8.14 -7.43
C ALA A 196 3.98 9.46 -8.10
N ILE A 197 2.98 10.10 -7.49
CA ILE A 197 2.54 11.46 -7.83
C ILE A 197 2.54 12.36 -6.60
N ASP A 198 2.56 13.68 -6.84
CA ASP A 198 2.32 14.71 -5.83
C ASP A 198 0.81 15.08 -5.72
N LYS A 199 0.48 15.99 -4.82
CA LYS A 199 -0.88 16.49 -4.59
C LYS A 199 -1.52 17.18 -5.81
N ASN A 200 -0.73 17.58 -6.79
CA ASN A 200 -1.18 18.20 -8.05
C ASN A 200 -1.22 17.21 -9.20
N ASN A 201 -1.14 15.90 -8.90
CA ASN A 201 -1.10 14.79 -9.88
C ASN A 201 0.14 14.84 -10.81
N LYS A 202 1.22 15.51 -10.41
CA LYS A 202 2.47 15.53 -11.16
C LYS A 202 3.31 14.30 -10.80
N PRO A 203 3.88 13.60 -11.80
CA PRO A 203 4.77 12.47 -11.56
C PRO A 203 5.98 12.86 -10.71
N PHE A 204 6.41 11.92 -9.84
CA PHE A 204 7.66 12.05 -9.10
C PHE A 204 8.85 12.04 -10.07
N ILE A 205 9.70 13.05 -9.97
CA ILE A 205 10.77 13.30 -10.97
C ILE A 205 11.80 12.17 -11.09
N TYR A 206 11.95 11.34 -10.06
CA TYR A 206 12.88 10.20 -10.06
C TYR A 206 12.21 8.90 -10.49
N ALA A 207 10.87 8.88 -10.68
CA ALA A 207 10.16 7.67 -11.05
C ALA A 207 10.23 7.41 -12.57
N PRO A 208 10.30 6.14 -12.99
CA PRO A 208 10.22 5.77 -14.39
C PRO A 208 8.85 6.09 -14.99
N THR A 209 8.81 6.21 -16.33
CA THR A 209 7.60 6.59 -17.08
C THR A 209 7.00 5.45 -17.91
N LYS A 210 7.76 4.34 -18.11
CA LYS A 210 7.34 3.19 -18.93
C LYS A 210 7.08 1.95 -18.08
N LYS A 211 6.11 1.13 -18.50
CA LYS A 211 5.61 -0.04 -17.77
C LYS A 211 5.08 0.38 -16.39
N ILE A 212 4.17 1.33 -16.40
CA ILE A 212 3.43 1.80 -15.24
C ILE A 212 1.98 1.37 -15.41
N ASP A 213 1.43 0.67 -14.44
CA ASP A 213 0.03 0.25 -14.45
C ASP A 213 -0.87 1.26 -13.72
N PHE A 214 -0.40 1.79 -12.57
CA PHE A 214 -1.16 2.76 -11.78
C PHE A 214 -0.26 3.85 -11.19
N LYS A 215 -0.88 5.00 -10.90
CA LYS A 215 -0.28 6.11 -10.15
C LYS A 215 -0.90 6.13 -8.76
N ALA A 216 -0.12 6.53 -7.76
CA ALA A 216 -0.63 6.72 -6.41
C ALA A 216 0.14 7.84 -5.67
N PRO A 217 -0.42 8.39 -4.56
CA PRO A 217 0.29 9.36 -3.74
C PRO A 217 1.63 8.82 -3.27
N GLY A 218 2.71 9.58 -3.52
CA GLY A 218 4.06 9.15 -3.12
C GLY A 218 5.06 10.30 -3.00
N VAL A 219 4.59 11.56 -3.09
CA VAL A 219 5.43 12.76 -2.90
C VAL A 219 4.85 13.57 -1.76
N ASP A 220 5.69 13.94 -0.78
CA ASP A 220 5.30 14.66 0.43
C ASP A 220 4.15 13.99 1.20
N VAL A 221 4.23 12.65 1.31
CA VAL A 221 3.24 11.86 2.03
C VAL A 221 3.65 11.59 3.47
N TYR A 222 2.66 11.47 4.36
CA TYR A 222 2.88 11.21 5.78
C TYR A 222 3.03 9.72 6.06
N THR A 223 4.01 9.39 6.91
CA THR A 223 4.27 8.04 7.42
C THR A 223 4.64 8.10 8.90
N LYS A 224 4.74 6.94 9.52
CA LYS A 224 5.28 6.79 10.89
C LYS A 224 6.57 6.00 10.89
N GLY A 225 7.50 6.45 11.71
CA GLY A 225 8.73 5.73 12.00
C GLY A 225 8.61 4.75 13.16
N SER A 226 9.74 4.16 13.56
CA SER A 226 9.81 3.14 14.61
C SER A 226 9.41 3.64 16.00
N LYS A 227 9.60 4.93 16.27
CA LYS A 227 9.20 5.58 17.53
C LYS A 227 7.83 6.26 17.46
N ASP A 228 6.99 5.87 16.48
CA ASP A 228 5.68 6.46 16.20
C ASP A 228 5.73 7.96 15.80
N GLU A 229 6.90 8.47 15.45
CA GLU A 229 7.09 9.84 14.97
C GLU A 229 6.49 10.03 13.58
N LEU A 230 5.95 11.23 13.32
CA LEU A 230 5.44 11.63 12.01
C LEU A 230 6.62 12.00 11.09
N LEU A 231 6.68 11.35 9.94
CA LEU A 231 7.67 11.60 8.90
C LEU A 231 6.97 11.98 7.59
N THR A 232 7.62 12.85 6.80
CA THR A 232 7.21 13.17 5.43
C THR A 232 8.24 12.56 4.48
N VAL A 233 7.76 11.81 3.50
CA VAL A 233 8.61 10.99 2.62
C VAL A 233 8.20 11.09 1.16
N ASN A 234 9.14 10.70 0.26
CA ASN A 234 8.96 10.66 -1.18
C ASN A 234 9.42 9.31 -1.74
N GLY A 235 8.71 8.79 -2.73
CA GLY A 235 9.12 7.59 -3.45
C GLY A 235 7.99 6.69 -3.90
N THR A 236 8.30 5.88 -4.91
CA THR A 236 7.36 4.89 -5.47
C THR A 236 7.04 3.77 -4.47
N SER A 237 7.89 3.52 -3.47
CA SER A 237 7.61 2.62 -2.34
C SER A 237 6.34 3.00 -1.58
N PHE A 238 6.18 4.30 -1.30
CA PHE A 238 5.03 4.83 -0.57
C PHE A 238 3.79 4.89 -1.46
N ALA A 239 3.95 5.17 -2.74
CA ALA A 239 2.88 5.08 -3.73
C ALA A 239 2.33 3.65 -3.82
N ALA A 240 3.21 2.65 -3.90
CA ALA A 240 2.81 1.23 -3.88
C ALA A 240 2.10 0.86 -2.57
N ALA A 241 2.51 1.45 -1.42
CA ALA A 241 1.84 1.26 -0.13
C ALA A 241 0.41 1.84 -0.13
N TYR A 242 0.19 3.04 -0.68
CA TYR A 242 -1.14 3.63 -0.83
C TYR A 242 -2.03 2.82 -1.77
N PHE A 243 -1.49 2.32 -2.89
CA PHE A 243 -2.23 1.43 -3.78
C PHE A 243 -2.62 0.12 -3.09
N THR A 244 -1.69 -0.49 -2.34
CA THR A 244 -1.97 -1.70 -1.53
C THR A 244 -3.04 -1.41 -0.49
N ALA A 245 -2.96 -0.27 0.19
CA ALA A 245 -3.95 0.14 1.18
C ALA A 245 -5.34 0.36 0.56
N TYR A 246 -5.41 0.95 -0.63
CA TYR A 246 -6.65 1.07 -1.39
C TYR A 246 -7.25 -0.31 -1.71
N LEU A 247 -6.43 -1.25 -2.16
CA LEU A 247 -6.89 -2.62 -2.40
C LEU A 247 -7.42 -3.27 -1.12
N THR A 248 -6.69 -3.20 -0.01
CA THR A 248 -7.12 -3.81 1.26
C THR A 248 -8.41 -3.22 1.81
N ASN A 249 -8.67 -1.93 1.56
CA ASN A 249 -9.90 -1.25 2.01
C ASN A 249 -11.11 -1.62 1.16
N ASN A 250 -10.93 -2.04 -0.08
CA ASN A 250 -12.00 -2.30 -1.04
C ASN A 250 -12.17 -3.79 -1.39
N LEU A 251 -11.18 -4.64 -1.12
CA LEU A 251 -11.20 -6.05 -1.47
C LEU A 251 -11.97 -6.85 -0.41
N GLU A 252 -13.14 -7.41 -0.79
CA GLU A 252 -13.85 -8.41 0.02
C GLU A 252 -13.49 -9.82 -0.44
N PHE A 253 -13.50 -10.05 -1.74
CA PHE A 253 -13.14 -11.31 -2.38
C PHE A 253 -12.15 -11.07 -3.53
N ARG A 254 -11.32 -12.07 -3.84
CA ARG A 254 -10.34 -11.97 -4.95
C ARG A 254 -11.00 -11.68 -6.30
N ASN A 255 -12.24 -12.10 -6.50
CA ASN A 255 -13.01 -11.90 -7.73
C ASN A 255 -13.43 -10.44 -7.93
N ASP A 256 -13.40 -9.60 -6.91
CA ASP A 256 -13.78 -8.18 -6.97
C ASP A 256 -12.67 -7.31 -7.58
N LEU A 257 -11.45 -7.84 -7.68
CA LEU A 257 -10.28 -7.09 -8.15
C LEU A 257 -10.49 -6.34 -9.47
N PRO A 258 -11.08 -6.93 -10.53
CA PRO A 258 -11.29 -6.20 -11.79
C PRO A 258 -12.20 -4.97 -11.62
N HIS A 259 -13.24 -5.07 -10.79
CA HIS A 259 -14.11 -3.95 -10.47
C HIS A 259 -13.39 -2.87 -9.67
N ILE A 260 -12.66 -3.26 -8.63
CA ILE A 260 -11.87 -2.35 -7.79
C ILE A 260 -10.85 -1.55 -8.62
N LEU A 261 -10.15 -2.22 -9.54
CA LEU A 261 -9.17 -1.56 -10.41
C LEU A 261 -9.83 -0.61 -11.42
N LYS A 262 -11.04 -0.92 -11.89
CA LYS A 262 -11.82 -0.03 -12.77
C LYS A 262 -12.23 1.25 -12.06
N GLU A 263 -12.61 1.15 -10.78
CA GLU A 263 -13.04 2.26 -9.93
C GLU A 263 -11.86 3.02 -9.27
N TYR A 264 -10.61 2.59 -9.51
CA TYR A 264 -9.45 3.28 -8.95
C TYR A 264 -9.40 4.74 -9.40
N PRO A 265 -9.34 5.72 -8.48
CA PRO A 265 -9.62 7.11 -8.80
C PRO A 265 -8.50 7.84 -9.53
N ILE A 266 -7.25 7.35 -9.45
CA ILE A 266 -6.07 8.00 -10.05
C ILE A 266 -5.63 7.20 -11.29
N LYS A 267 -5.84 7.76 -12.47
CA LYS A 267 -5.50 7.14 -13.77
C LYS A 267 -4.25 7.73 -14.39
#